data_737114c894eb8d5a0cca5162d0d21ef4
#
_entry.id   737114c894eb8d5a0cca5162d0d21ef4
#
_cell.length_a   1.000
_cell.length_b   1.000
_cell.length_c   1.000
_cell.angle_alpha   90.00
_cell.angle_beta   90.00
_cell.angle_gamma   90.00
#
_symmetry.space_group_name_H-M   'P 1'
#
loop_
_entity.id
_entity.type
_entity.pdbx_description
1 polymer ?
#
loop_
_entity_poly.entity_id
_entity_poly.type
_entity_poly.pdbx_seq_one_letter_code
_entity_poly.pdbx_strand_id
1 'polypeptide(L)'
;MNRAEIAAAPKVSVCVITYNHEKYIRRCLQSIVDQRTNFRFEVFVGDDYSSDDTREIISEFADRYPDMVFPIFNERKIGGTKNYVSTHSMARGEYIAHLDGDDLMYSGKIQRQADYLDTHPDLVLVWHVVNVFDDAGASAGQMHRCLAEIVDPAQITLGDVLRFGSLGAASSVMYRHSAENYLAEISTDTLDFYFAARLLESGNGARLDELLGGYRCNPAQATLSKTRSPYFNRSPMRSLLAAHLAQLLRRNRLQRDAVFLNAVFNLCVELRFLRPSGFDFFWLALRTFSIPAARQIPDYFAKAFRLRLR
;
A
#
# COMPACT_ATOMS: atom_id res chain seq x y z
N MET A 1 -34.48 -0.83 -2.64
CA MET A 1 -33.74 0.45 -2.50
C MET A 1 -34.58 1.59 -3.04
N ASN A 2 -34.73 2.67 -2.27
CA ASN A 2 -35.58 3.82 -2.65
C ASN A 2 -34.81 4.68 -3.68
N ARG A 3 -35.52 5.34 -4.63
CA ARG A 3 -34.91 6.20 -5.65
C ARG A 3 -34.00 7.31 -5.06
N ALA A 4 -34.21 7.73 -3.82
CA ALA A 4 -33.37 8.69 -3.09
C ALA A 4 -32.02 8.07 -2.65
N GLU A 5 -31.96 6.76 -2.43
CA GLU A 5 -30.71 6.04 -2.08
C GLU A 5 -29.79 5.87 -3.30
N ILE A 6 -30.35 5.89 -4.52
CA ILE A 6 -29.60 5.82 -5.79
C ILE A 6 -28.87 7.15 -6.09
N ALA A 7 -29.32 8.26 -5.51
CA ALA A 7 -28.77 9.60 -5.73
C ALA A 7 -27.65 9.98 -4.76
N ALA A 8 -27.43 9.23 -3.67
CA ALA A 8 -26.37 9.54 -2.71
C ALA A 8 -24.99 9.16 -3.28
N ALA A 9 -24.01 10.07 -3.16
CA ALA A 9 -22.62 9.77 -3.51
C ALA A 9 -22.11 8.54 -2.70
N PRO A 10 -21.26 7.68 -3.29
CA PRO A 10 -20.70 6.56 -2.56
C PRO A 10 -19.83 7.08 -1.41
N LYS A 11 -19.88 6.39 -0.26
CA LYS A 11 -19.01 6.72 0.87
C LYS A 11 -17.59 6.22 0.66
N VAL A 12 -17.45 5.04 0.02
CA VAL A 12 -16.16 4.42 -0.25
C VAL A 12 -16.04 4.11 -1.74
N SER A 13 -14.91 4.47 -2.34
CA SER A 13 -14.46 3.96 -3.63
C SER A 13 -13.40 2.89 -3.40
N VAL A 14 -13.64 1.67 -3.87
CA VAL A 14 -12.65 0.60 -3.91
C VAL A 14 -11.91 0.69 -5.24
N CYS A 15 -10.59 0.88 -5.21
CA CYS A 15 -9.75 0.95 -6.39
C CYS A 15 -8.92 -0.33 -6.49
N VAL A 16 -9.23 -1.16 -7.49
CA VAL A 16 -8.51 -2.41 -7.79
C VAL A 16 -7.58 -2.19 -8.96
N ILE A 17 -6.31 -2.59 -8.84
CA ILE A 17 -5.36 -2.59 -9.96
C ILE A 17 -5.00 -4.02 -10.33
N THR A 18 -4.93 -4.32 -11.62
CA THR A 18 -4.67 -5.68 -12.09
C THR A 18 -3.88 -5.72 -13.40
N TYR A 19 -3.13 -6.80 -13.59
CA TYR A 19 -2.45 -7.15 -14.83
C TYR A 19 -2.16 -8.65 -14.88
N ASN A 20 -2.79 -9.38 -15.83
CA ASN A 20 -2.64 -10.83 -16.01
C ASN A 20 -2.94 -11.61 -14.73
N HIS A 21 -4.11 -11.39 -14.15
CA HIS A 21 -4.59 -12.00 -12.93
C HIS A 21 -5.80 -12.93 -13.16
N GLU A 22 -5.95 -13.59 -14.31
CA GLU A 22 -7.07 -14.50 -14.64
C GLU A 22 -7.37 -15.52 -13.54
N LYS A 23 -6.31 -16.03 -12.88
CA LYS A 23 -6.43 -17.02 -11.79
C LYS A 23 -6.98 -16.46 -10.49
N TYR A 24 -6.91 -15.14 -10.29
CA TYR A 24 -7.13 -14.51 -8.99
C TYR A 24 -8.26 -13.49 -8.99
N ILE A 25 -8.40 -12.71 -10.08
CA ILE A 25 -9.28 -11.55 -10.13
C ILE A 25 -10.75 -11.89 -9.82
N ARG A 26 -11.23 -13.08 -10.19
CA ARG A 26 -12.60 -13.53 -9.89
C ARG A 26 -12.83 -13.59 -8.39
N ARG A 27 -11.91 -14.17 -7.63
CA ARG A 27 -12.01 -14.27 -6.16
C ARG A 27 -11.83 -12.91 -5.50
N CYS A 28 -10.94 -12.07 -6.03
CA CYS A 28 -10.73 -10.71 -5.60
C CYS A 28 -12.05 -9.92 -5.71
N LEU A 29 -12.65 -9.83 -6.90
CA LEU A 29 -13.89 -9.09 -7.13
C LEU A 29 -15.06 -9.66 -6.33
N GLN A 30 -15.19 -11.00 -6.23
CA GLN A 30 -16.22 -11.64 -5.41
C GLN A 30 -16.09 -11.20 -3.95
N SER A 31 -14.87 -11.13 -3.40
CA SER A 31 -14.63 -10.72 -2.02
C SER A 31 -15.02 -9.25 -1.75
N ILE A 32 -15.06 -8.43 -2.79
CA ILE A 32 -15.47 -7.03 -2.70
C ILE A 32 -17.00 -6.92 -2.78
N VAL A 33 -17.65 -7.57 -3.78
CA VAL A 33 -19.08 -7.45 -3.98
C VAL A 33 -19.90 -8.14 -2.87
N ASP A 34 -19.27 -9.07 -2.14
CA ASP A 34 -19.85 -9.72 -0.96
C ASP A 34 -19.77 -8.87 0.32
N GLN A 35 -19.11 -7.72 0.30
CA GLN A 35 -19.03 -6.84 1.46
C GLN A 35 -20.41 -6.32 1.86
N ARG A 36 -20.67 -6.27 3.16
CA ARG A 36 -21.91 -5.74 3.74
C ARG A 36 -21.64 -4.42 4.42
N THR A 37 -22.27 -3.34 3.93
CA THR A 37 -22.12 -2.00 4.48
C THR A 37 -23.48 -1.34 4.66
N ASN A 38 -23.57 -0.40 5.60
CA ASN A 38 -24.75 0.44 5.81
C ASN A 38 -24.76 1.72 4.93
N PHE A 39 -23.80 1.82 4.01
CA PHE A 39 -23.63 2.90 3.05
C PHE A 39 -23.33 2.32 1.65
N ARG A 40 -23.42 3.16 0.63
CA ARG A 40 -23.03 2.77 -0.74
C ARG A 40 -21.52 2.85 -0.92
N PHE A 41 -20.99 1.87 -1.66
CA PHE A 41 -19.63 1.91 -2.18
C PHE A 41 -19.63 1.59 -3.68
N GLU A 42 -18.55 1.95 -4.35
CA GLU A 42 -18.28 1.69 -5.76
C GLU A 42 -16.93 1.01 -5.92
N VAL A 43 -16.70 0.37 -7.07
CA VAL A 43 -15.49 -0.39 -7.36
C VAL A 43 -14.97 0.01 -8.73
N PHE A 44 -13.82 0.64 -8.80
CA PHE A 44 -13.09 0.87 -10.04
C PHE A 44 -12.03 -0.21 -10.22
N VAL A 45 -12.00 -0.85 -11.41
CA VAL A 45 -11.07 -1.94 -11.70
C VAL A 45 -10.18 -1.52 -12.88
N GLY A 46 -8.96 -1.09 -12.58
CA GLY A 46 -7.97 -0.68 -13.57
C GLY A 46 -7.16 -1.87 -14.08
N ASP A 47 -7.36 -2.25 -15.32
CA ASP A 47 -6.61 -3.29 -16.01
C ASP A 47 -5.49 -2.70 -16.87
N ASP A 48 -4.24 -3.09 -16.60
CA ASP A 48 -3.04 -2.60 -17.30
C ASP A 48 -2.75 -3.36 -18.60
N TYR A 49 -3.78 -3.51 -19.46
CA TYR A 49 -3.67 -4.20 -20.76
C TYR A 49 -3.36 -5.69 -20.60
N SER A 50 -4.16 -6.41 -19.84
CA SER A 50 -4.04 -7.86 -19.69
C SER A 50 -4.24 -8.59 -21.03
N SER A 51 -3.49 -9.67 -21.23
CA SER A 51 -3.52 -10.54 -22.41
C SER A 51 -4.12 -11.92 -22.14
N ASP A 52 -4.50 -12.17 -20.89
CA ASP A 52 -5.20 -13.38 -20.43
C ASP A 52 -6.70 -13.07 -20.21
N ASP A 53 -7.47 -13.97 -19.63
CA ASP A 53 -8.91 -13.84 -19.41
C ASP A 53 -9.30 -12.80 -18.32
N THR A 54 -8.33 -12.04 -17.79
CA THR A 54 -8.59 -11.02 -16.74
C THR A 54 -9.69 -10.05 -17.14
N ARG A 55 -9.64 -9.51 -18.37
CA ARG A 55 -10.62 -8.51 -18.87
C ARG A 55 -12.02 -9.08 -19.02
N GLU A 56 -12.12 -10.31 -19.50
CA GLU A 56 -13.39 -11.01 -19.65
C GLU A 56 -14.07 -11.20 -18.29
N ILE A 57 -13.31 -11.66 -17.29
CA ILE A 57 -13.80 -11.82 -15.92
C ILE A 57 -14.26 -10.48 -15.32
N ILE A 58 -13.51 -9.40 -15.53
CA ILE A 58 -13.91 -8.06 -15.07
C ILE A 58 -15.23 -7.62 -15.72
N SER A 59 -15.38 -7.85 -17.03
CA SER A 59 -16.60 -7.52 -17.77
C SER A 59 -17.81 -8.27 -17.25
N GLU A 60 -17.69 -9.58 -16.93
CA GLU A 60 -18.76 -10.37 -16.30
C GLU A 60 -19.24 -9.75 -14.98
N PHE A 61 -18.30 -9.24 -14.16
CA PHE A 61 -18.68 -8.57 -12.90
C PHE A 61 -19.33 -7.21 -13.15
N ALA A 62 -18.85 -6.44 -14.11
CA ALA A 62 -19.48 -5.17 -14.48
C ALA A 62 -20.90 -5.36 -15.00
N ASP A 63 -21.16 -6.38 -15.82
CA ASP A 63 -22.49 -6.73 -16.32
C ASP A 63 -23.42 -7.19 -15.19
N ARG A 64 -22.90 -7.94 -14.22
CA ARG A 64 -23.68 -8.43 -13.06
C ARG A 64 -23.96 -7.34 -12.03
N TYR A 65 -23.07 -6.37 -11.89
CA TYR A 65 -23.12 -5.30 -10.89
C TYR A 65 -22.93 -3.92 -11.54
N PRO A 66 -23.79 -3.50 -12.50
CA PRO A 66 -23.58 -2.32 -13.33
C PRO A 66 -23.59 -0.99 -12.55
N ASP A 67 -24.25 -0.96 -11.39
CA ASP A 67 -24.30 0.23 -10.52
C ASP A 67 -23.17 0.26 -9.48
N MET A 68 -22.26 -0.73 -9.50
CA MET A 68 -21.21 -0.89 -8.49
C MET A 68 -19.82 -1.07 -9.09
N VAL A 69 -19.64 -1.88 -10.14
CA VAL A 69 -18.34 -2.24 -10.70
C VAL A 69 -18.11 -1.52 -12.02
N PHE A 70 -17.05 -0.71 -12.07
CA PHE A 70 -16.70 0.14 -13.21
C PHE A 70 -15.31 -0.24 -13.72
N PRO A 71 -15.21 -0.96 -14.86
CA PRO A 71 -13.95 -1.34 -15.46
C PRO A 71 -13.25 -0.14 -16.13
N ILE A 72 -11.92 -0.10 -16.02
CA ILE A 72 -11.04 0.84 -16.70
C ILE A 72 -10.02 0.01 -17.48
N PHE A 73 -10.27 -0.20 -18.78
CA PHE A 73 -9.40 -0.98 -19.65
C PHE A 73 -8.40 -0.07 -20.35
N ASN A 74 -7.13 -0.13 -19.96
CA ASN A 74 -6.08 0.58 -20.67
C ASN A 74 -5.91 0.02 -22.10
N GLU A 75 -5.73 0.89 -23.10
CA GLU A 75 -5.52 0.52 -24.51
C GLU A 75 -4.12 -0.04 -24.77
N ARG A 76 -3.19 0.16 -23.87
CA ARG A 76 -1.81 -0.34 -23.88
C ARG A 76 -1.29 -0.50 -22.45
N LYS A 77 -0.25 -1.29 -22.28
CA LYS A 77 0.43 -1.42 -20.98
C LYS A 77 1.09 -0.09 -20.60
N ILE A 78 0.68 0.49 -19.48
CA ILE A 78 1.16 1.79 -18.98
C ILE A 78 2.02 1.65 -17.71
N GLY A 79 2.02 0.46 -17.08
CA GLY A 79 2.75 0.14 -15.86
C GLY A 79 1.93 0.36 -14.59
N GLY A 80 2.25 -0.42 -13.54
CA GLY A 80 1.45 -0.48 -12.31
C GLY A 80 1.23 0.88 -11.65
N THR A 81 2.26 1.74 -11.59
CA THR A 81 2.13 3.09 -11.01
C THR A 81 1.13 3.97 -11.76
N LYS A 82 1.18 3.98 -13.09
CA LYS A 82 0.24 4.78 -13.90
C LYS A 82 -1.16 4.18 -13.85
N ASN A 83 -1.28 2.86 -13.83
CA ASN A 83 -2.56 2.18 -13.64
C ASN A 83 -3.16 2.50 -12.27
N TYR A 84 -2.33 2.55 -11.20
CA TYR A 84 -2.75 3.03 -9.89
C TYR A 84 -3.30 4.46 -9.98
N VAL A 85 -2.52 5.39 -10.52
CA VAL A 85 -2.93 6.81 -10.63
C VAL A 85 -4.22 6.96 -11.43
N SER A 86 -4.33 6.33 -12.60
CA SER A 86 -5.52 6.43 -13.45
C SER A 86 -6.77 5.84 -12.78
N THR A 87 -6.62 4.74 -12.05
CA THR A 87 -7.74 4.10 -11.36
C THR A 87 -8.20 4.90 -10.15
N HIS A 88 -7.25 5.36 -9.32
CA HIS A 88 -7.56 6.13 -8.13
C HIS A 88 -8.15 7.50 -8.46
N SER A 89 -7.74 8.15 -9.55
CA SER A 89 -8.30 9.44 -9.98
C SER A 89 -9.78 9.38 -10.40
N MET A 90 -10.35 8.16 -10.56
CA MET A 90 -11.77 7.98 -10.82
C MET A 90 -12.62 7.92 -9.55
N ALA A 91 -12.00 7.78 -8.38
CA ALA A 91 -12.68 7.66 -7.09
C ALA A 91 -13.51 8.91 -6.77
N ARG A 92 -14.71 8.69 -6.22
CA ARG A 92 -15.64 9.76 -5.85
C ARG A 92 -16.07 9.68 -4.38
N GLY A 93 -15.71 8.57 -3.71
CA GLY A 93 -16.03 8.34 -2.30
C GLY A 93 -15.31 9.29 -1.36
N GLU A 94 -15.84 9.46 -0.18
CA GLU A 94 -15.18 10.15 0.92
C GLU A 94 -13.89 9.44 1.34
N TYR A 95 -13.93 8.09 1.26
CA TYR A 95 -12.78 7.22 1.51
C TYR A 95 -12.43 6.43 0.25
N ILE A 96 -11.15 6.12 0.12
CA ILE A 96 -10.61 5.27 -0.95
C ILE A 96 -9.97 4.05 -0.31
N ALA A 97 -10.37 2.84 -0.74
CA ALA A 97 -9.75 1.59 -0.35
C ALA A 97 -8.98 1.01 -1.54
N HIS A 98 -7.69 0.73 -1.36
CA HIS A 98 -6.87 0.09 -2.39
C HIS A 98 -6.89 -1.43 -2.26
N LEU A 99 -6.84 -2.14 -3.39
CA LEU A 99 -6.69 -3.59 -3.45
C LEU A 99 -5.93 -4.01 -4.71
N ASP A 100 -4.95 -4.90 -4.58
CA ASP A 100 -4.34 -5.58 -5.72
C ASP A 100 -5.24 -6.71 -6.21
N GLY A 101 -5.32 -6.93 -7.53
CA GLY A 101 -6.24 -7.88 -8.15
C GLY A 101 -6.00 -9.36 -7.87
N ASP A 102 -4.93 -9.69 -7.14
CA ASP A 102 -4.61 -11.04 -6.65
C ASP A 102 -4.84 -11.20 -5.13
N ASP A 103 -5.25 -10.13 -4.45
CA ASP A 103 -5.53 -10.11 -3.00
C ASP A 103 -7.01 -10.27 -2.68
N LEU A 104 -7.34 -10.35 -1.39
CA LEU A 104 -8.70 -10.60 -0.91
C LEU A 104 -9.12 -9.61 0.18
N MET A 105 -10.37 -9.15 0.12
CA MET A 105 -11.04 -8.52 1.25
C MET A 105 -11.78 -9.56 2.09
N TYR A 106 -11.57 -9.57 3.41
CA TYR A 106 -12.40 -10.38 4.30
C TYR A 106 -13.66 -9.60 4.72
N SER A 107 -14.67 -10.34 5.17
CA SER A 107 -15.95 -9.77 5.54
C SER A 107 -15.80 -8.63 6.55
N GLY A 108 -16.51 -7.52 6.30
CA GLY A 108 -16.55 -6.36 7.16
C GLY A 108 -15.41 -5.35 6.97
N LYS A 109 -14.42 -5.60 6.08
CA LYS A 109 -13.29 -4.68 5.87
C LYS A 109 -13.77 -3.26 5.60
N ILE A 110 -14.62 -3.07 4.59
CA ILE A 110 -15.06 -1.74 4.13
C ILE A 110 -15.78 -1.00 5.26
N GLN A 111 -16.72 -1.68 5.93
CA GLN A 111 -17.49 -1.08 7.04
C GLN A 111 -16.56 -0.68 8.20
N ARG A 112 -15.71 -1.61 8.67
CA ARG A 112 -14.86 -1.40 9.85
C ARG A 112 -13.85 -0.27 9.64
N GLN A 113 -13.23 -0.17 8.46
CA GLN A 113 -12.28 0.89 8.18
C GLN A 113 -12.97 2.26 8.04
N ALA A 114 -14.13 2.31 7.38
CA ALA A 114 -14.91 3.55 7.26
C ALA A 114 -15.38 4.05 8.63
N ASP A 115 -15.97 3.18 9.47
CA ASP A 115 -16.41 3.54 10.82
C ASP A 115 -15.25 4.05 11.69
N TYR A 116 -14.06 3.43 11.53
CA TYR A 116 -12.90 3.87 12.28
C TYR A 116 -12.44 5.27 11.86
N LEU A 117 -12.37 5.55 10.57
CA LEU A 117 -12.06 6.88 10.08
C LEU A 117 -13.14 7.91 10.45
N ASP A 118 -14.43 7.55 10.44
CA ASP A 118 -15.51 8.44 10.90
C ASP A 118 -15.31 8.91 12.33
N THR A 119 -14.87 8.01 13.20
CA THR A 119 -14.68 8.30 14.64
C THR A 119 -13.32 8.91 14.98
N HIS A 120 -12.38 8.96 14.02
CA HIS A 120 -11.04 9.51 14.20
C HIS A 120 -10.71 10.53 13.08
N PRO A 121 -11.27 11.75 13.15
CA PRO A 121 -11.15 12.75 12.08
C PRO A 121 -9.72 13.29 11.88
N ASP A 122 -8.84 13.10 12.84
CA ASP A 122 -7.41 13.43 12.80
C ASP A 122 -6.56 12.42 12.00
N LEU A 123 -7.11 11.23 11.73
CA LEU A 123 -6.44 10.23 10.92
C LEU A 123 -6.76 10.40 9.44
N VAL A 124 -5.75 10.29 8.60
CA VAL A 124 -5.87 10.36 7.13
C VAL A 124 -5.95 9.01 6.48
N LEU A 125 -5.43 7.97 7.13
CA LEU A 125 -5.48 6.59 6.62
C LEU A 125 -5.54 5.57 7.75
N VAL A 126 -6.03 4.38 7.41
CA VAL A 126 -6.04 3.22 8.30
C VAL A 126 -5.67 1.96 7.53
N TRP A 127 -4.75 1.17 8.11
CA TRP A 127 -4.45 -0.19 7.69
C TRP A 127 -5.18 -1.21 8.57
N HIS A 128 -5.11 -2.47 8.17
CA HIS A 128 -5.52 -3.62 8.99
C HIS A 128 -4.51 -4.76 8.87
N VAL A 129 -4.63 -5.79 9.71
CA VAL A 129 -3.83 -7.00 9.62
C VAL A 129 -4.25 -7.81 8.39
N VAL A 130 -3.27 -8.35 7.66
CA VAL A 130 -3.50 -9.28 6.55
C VAL A 130 -2.91 -10.65 6.84
N ASN A 131 -3.61 -11.70 6.38
CA ASN A 131 -3.05 -13.03 6.29
C ASN A 131 -2.24 -13.17 5.00
N VAL A 132 -1.00 -13.58 5.11
CA VAL A 132 -0.17 -13.88 3.94
C VAL A 132 -0.42 -15.33 3.53
N PHE A 133 -0.75 -15.55 2.24
CA PHE A 133 -1.05 -16.88 1.73
C PHE A 133 -0.46 -17.08 0.32
N ASP A 134 -0.21 -18.33 -0.06
CA ASP A 134 0.30 -18.71 -1.37
C ASP A 134 -0.84 -19.13 -2.34
N ASP A 135 -0.45 -19.55 -3.55
CA ASP A 135 -1.39 -20.02 -4.58
C ASP A 135 -2.16 -21.30 -4.20
N ALA A 136 -1.60 -22.12 -3.31
CA ALA A 136 -2.28 -23.28 -2.76
C ALA A 136 -3.25 -22.92 -1.63
N GLY A 137 -3.28 -21.65 -1.20
CA GLY A 137 -4.07 -21.16 -0.08
C GLY A 137 -3.44 -21.45 1.29
N ALA A 138 -2.19 -21.93 1.31
CA ALA A 138 -1.48 -22.15 2.57
C ALA A 138 -1.08 -20.83 3.20
N SER A 139 -1.42 -20.64 4.49
CA SER A 139 -1.08 -19.44 5.23
C SER A 139 0.39 -19.44 5.65
N ALA A 140 1.09 -18.35 5.33
CA ALA A 140 2.44 -18.07 5.82
C ALA A 140 2.44 -17.22 7.12
N GLY A 141 1.26 -16.90 7.66
CA GLY A 141 1.08 -16.08 8.86
C GLY A 141 0.57 -14.68 8.57
N GLN A 142 0.65 -13.81 9.56
CA GLN A 142 0.18 -12.42 9.46
C GLN A 142 1.35 -11.46 9.21
N MET A 143 1.16 -10.51 8.31
CA MET A 143 2.16 -9.48 8.02
C MET A 143 2.30 -8.50 9.21
N HIS A 144 3.55 -8.15 9.54
CA HIS A 144 3.88 -7.17 10.59
C HIS A 144 3.26 -7.47 11.98
N ARG A 145 3.24 -8.74 12.39
CA ARG A 145 2.72 -9.15 13.72
C ARG A 145 3.29 -8.36 14.89
N CYS A 146 4.56 -7.97 14.79
CA CYS A 146 5.26 -7.25 15.86
C CYS A 146 5.18 -5.72 15.75
N LEU A 147 4.27 -5.16 14.93
CA LEU A 147 4.22 -3.71 14.71
C LEU A 147 4.06 -2.92 16.01
N ALA A 148 3.20 -3.37 16.92
CA ALA A 148 2.96 -2.71 18.19
C ALA A 148 4.20 -2.69 19.13
N GLU A 149 5.19 -3.56 18.88
CA GLU A 149 6.47 -3.52 19.60
C GLU A 149 7.43 -2.42 19.09
N ILE A 150 7.10 -1.81 17.95
CA ILE A 150 7.99 -0.94 17.18
C ILE A 150 7.46 0.48 17.09
N VAL A 151 6.16 0.62 16.80
CA VAL A 151 5.45 1.89 16.69
C VAL A 151 4.10 1.77 17.39
N ASP A 152 3.50 2.91 17.77
CA ASP A 152 2.12 2.94 18.22
C ASP A 152 1.16 2.67 17.05
N PRO A 153 0.43 1.53 17.02
CA PRO A 153 -0.46 1.22 15.93
C PRO A 153 -1.68 2.16 15.85
N ALA A 154 -2.00 2.88 16.92
CA ALA A 154 -3.09 3.85 16.92
C ALA A 154 -2.68 5.21 16.34
N GLN A 155 -1.37 5.49 16.26
CA GLN A 155 -0.85 6.79 15.80
C GLN A 155 0.44 6.63 14.98
N ILE A 156 0.31 6.09 13.77
CA ILE A 156 1.42 5.92 12.84
C ILE A 156 1.70 7.24 12.14
N THR A 157 2.93 7.73 12.24
CA THR A 157 3.36 9.00 11.68
C THR A 157 4.13 8.84 10.37
N LEU A 158 4.26 9.95 9.61
CA LEU A 158 5.20 10.02 8.47
C LEU A 158 6.62 9.59 8.88
N GLY A 159 7.08 10.02 10.08
CA GLY A 159 8.40 9.65 10.60
C GLY A 159 8.58 8.14 10.75
N ASP A 160 7.54 7.41 11.15
CA ASP A 160 7.59 5.96 11.29
C ASP A 160 7.72 5.28 9.93
N VAL A 161 6.94 5.71 8.93
CA VAL A 161 7.03 5.19 7.56
C VAL A 161 8.39 5.53 6.93
N LEU A 162 8.91 6.73 7.11
CA LEU A 162 10.24 7.09 6.62
C LEU A 162 11.36 6.29 7.30
N ARG A 163 11.19 5.94 8.58
CA ARG A 163 12.14 5.16 9.36
C ARG A 163 12.13 3.68 9.00
N PHE A 164 10.96 3.08 8.93
CA PHE A 164 10.80 1.63 8.83
C PHE A 164 10.36 1.12 7.45
N GLY A 165 9.88 1.98 6.57
CA GLY A 165 9.27 1.63 5.28
C GLY A 165 7.77 1.41 5.40
N SER A 166 7.19 0.56 4.55
CA SER A 166 5.76 0.23 4.62
C SER A 166 5.43 -0.48 5.94
N LEU A 167 4.41 0.02 6.65
CA LEU A 167 3.93 -0.51 7.92
C LEU A 167 2.59 -1.27 7.80
N GLY A 168 2.09 -1.41 6.58
CA GLY A 168 0.94 -2.22 6.20
C GLY A 168 1.05 -2.65 4.74
N ALA A 169 0.30 -3.68 4.35
CA ALA A 169 0.16 -4.07 2.95
C ALA A 169 -0.60 -2.98 2.18
N ALA A 170 -0.24 -2.75 0.91
CA ALA A 170 -0.98 -1.82 0.06
C ALA A 170 -2.48 -2.14 0.03
N SER A 171 -2.81 -3.41 -0.15
CA SER A 171 -4.20 -3.91 -0.16
C SER A 171 -4.93 -3.82 1.18
N SER A 172 -4.26 -3.40 2.27
CA SER A 172 -4.91 -3.21 3.58
C SER A 172 -5.33 -1.77 3.83
N VAL A 173 -4.94 -0.81 3.00
CA VAL A 173 -5.17 0.61 3.25
C VAL A 173 -6.58 1.06 2.88
N MET A 174 -7.15 1.91 3.73
CA MET A 174 -8.22 2.86 3.39
C MET A 174 -7.80 4.24 3.84
N TYR A 175 -8.07 5.28 3.04
CA TYR A 175 -7.65 6.63 3.35
C TYR A 175 -8.71 7.67 2.95
N ARG A 176 -8.60 8.88 3.50
CA ARG A 176 -9.46 10.01 3.13
C ARG A 176 -9.13 10.50 1.75
N HIS A 177 -10.12 10.63 0.89
CA HIS A 177 -9.95 11.18 -0.46
C HIS A 177 -9.34 12.60 -0.41
N SER A 178 -9.70 13.41 0.57
CA SER A 178 -9.14 14.74 0.77
C SER A 178 -7.62 14.78 0.98
N ALA A 179 -7.00 13.67 1.40
CA ALA A 179 -5.56 13.53 1.53
C ALA A 179 -4.85 13.21 0.21
N GLU A 180 -5.60 12.87 -0.85
CA GLU A 180 -5.07 12.42 -2.15
C GLU A 180 -4.73 13.59 -3.10
N ASN A 181 -3.94 14.52 -2.64
CA ASN A 181 -3.54 15.70 -3.45
C ASN A 181 -2.26 15.48 -4.27
N TYR A 182 -1.69 14.29 -4.23
CA TYR A 182 -0.35 14.00 -4.76
C TYR A 182 -0.35 13.19 -6.07
N LEU A 183 -1.46 12.62 -6.50
CA LEU A 183 -1.50 11.73 -7.68
C LEU A 183 -0.96 12.41 -8.94
N ALA A 184 -1.29 13.69 -9.15
CA ALA A 184 -0.82 14.46 -10.31
C ALA A 184 0.71 14.65 -10.33
N GLU A 185 1.40 14.49 -9.19
CA GLU A 185 2.85 14.65 -9.09
C GLU A 185 3.60 13.34 -9.41
N ILE A 186 2.89 12.21 -9.52
CA ILE A 186 3.48 10.90 -9.75
C ILE A 186 3.64 10.67 -11.25
N SER A 187 4.90 10.66 -11.70
CA SER A 187 5.23 10.49 -13.12
C SER A 187 6.08 9.27 -13.44
N THR A 188 6.65 8.62 -12.43
CA THR A 188 7.60 7.50 -12.58
C THR A 188 7.20 6.32 -11.71
N ASP A 189 7.85 5.19 -11.90
CA ASP A 189 7.67 4.01 -11.04
C ASP A 189 7.79 4.40 -9.57
N THR A 190 6.83 3.93 -8.78
CA THR A 190 6.68 4.34 -7.38
C THR A 190 6.46 3.13 -6.50
N LEU A 191 7.14 3.13 -5.35
CA LEU A 191 6.98 2.08 -4.34
C LEU A 191 5.75 2.36 -3.46
N ASP A 192 5.07 1.32 -3.02
CA ASP A 192 3.84 1.40 -2.22
C ASP A 192 4.00 2.27 -0.96
N PHE A 193 5.16 2.19 -0.28
CA PHE A 193 5.42 3.01 0.89
C PHE A 193 5.38 4.52 0.59
N TYR A 194 5.71 4.93 -0.65
CA TYR A 194 5.71 6.33 -1.03
C TYR A 194 4.30 6.90 -1.07
N PHE A 195 3.33 6.14 -1.57
CA PHE A 195 1.91 6.55 -1.53
C PHE A 195 1.45 6.79 -0.10
N ALA A 196 1.73 5.84 0.81
CA ALA A 196 1.40 5.99 2.22
C ALA A 196 2.11 7.18 2.87
N ALA A 197 3.40 7.38 2.56
CA ALA A 197 4.17 8.52 3.07
C ALA A 197 3.57 9.87 2.59
N ARG A 198 3.10 9.94 1.34
CA ARG A 198 2.47 11.15 0.78
C ARG A 198 1.13 11.45 1.46
N LEU A 199 0.32 10.44 1.76
CA LEU A 199 -0.91 10.61 2.54
C LEU A 199 -0.60 11.14 3.95
N LEU A 200 0.42 10.58 4.60
CA LEU A 200 0.83 10.96 5.96
C LEU A 200 1.50 12.35 6.04
N GLU A 201 1.72 13.05 4.92
CA GLU A 201 2.07 14.48 4.93
C GLU A 201 0.92 15.36 5.46
N SER A 202 -0.32 14.89 5.38
CA SER A 202 -1.52 15.65 5.78
C SER A 202 -2.11 15.23 7.14
N GLY A 203 -1.60 14.17 7.77
CA GLY A 203 -2.08 13.70 9.08
C GLY A 203 -1.46 12.36 9.46
N ASN A 204 -1.93 11.79 10.56
CA ASN A 204 -1.46 10.48 11.02
C ASN A 204 -2.29 9.33 10.43
N GLY A 205 -1.76 8.13 10.53
CA GLY A 205 -2.46 6.90 10.22
C GLY A 205 -2.62 6.01 11.44
N ALA A 206 -3.41 4.94 11.30
CA ALA A 206 -3.53 3.89 12.30
C ALA A 206 -3.55 2.51 11.67
N ARG A 207 -3.42 1.46 12.47
CA ARG A 207 -3.64 0.09 12.07
C ARG A 207 -4.61 -0.61 13.01
N LEU A 208 -5.72 -1.10 12.46
CA LEU A 208 -6.63 -1.99 13.17
C LEU A 208 -5.94 -3.34 13.41
N ASP A 209 -6.04 -3.85 14.63
CA ASP A 209 -5.56 -5.20 14.97
C ASP A 209 -6.64 -6.25 14.66
N GLU A 210 -7.25 -6.12 13.50
CA GLU A 210 -8.28 -7.01 12.96
C GLU A 210 -7.79 -7.60 11.64
N LEU A 211 -8.01 -8.90 11.46
CA LEU A 211 -7.67 -9.62 10.23
C LEU A 211 -8.79 -9.42 9.19
N LEU A 212 -8.64 -8.41 8.35
CA LEU A 212 -9.66 -8.00 7.39
C LEU A 212 -9.28 -8.21 5.92
N GLY A 213 -8.18 -8.91 5.64
CA GLY A 213 -7.77 -9.21 4.27
C GLY A 213 -6.74 -10.33 4.16
N GLY A 214 -6.60 -10.81 2.95
CA GLY A 214 -5.57 -11.76 2.54
C GLY A 214 -4.64 -11.12 1.53
N TYR A 215 -3.34 -11.25 1.77
CA TYR A 215 -2.25 -10.80 0.89
C TYR A 215 -1.61 -12.01 0.22
N ARG A 216 -1.67 -12.05 -1.11
CA ARG A 216 -1.09 -13.17 -1.86
C ARG A 216 0.42 -12.99 -2.03
N CYS A 217 1.14 -14.02 -1.65
CA CYS A 217 2.58 -14.12 -1.88
C CYS A 217 2.84 -15.09 -3.04
N ASN A 218 2.95 -14.57 -4.26
CA ASN A 218 3.21 -15.40 -5.44
C ASN A 218 4.69 -15.32 -5.87
N PRO A 219 5.45 -16.45 -5.81
CA PRO A 219 6.85 -16.48 -6.26
C PRO A 219 7.04 -16.15 -7.74
N ALA A 220 6.04 -16.32 -8.61
CA ALA A 220 6.14 -16.09 -10.05
C ALA A 220 5.84 -14.66 -10.49
N GLN A 221 5.17 -13.85 -9.70
CA GLN A 221 4.81 -12.47 -10.03
C GLN A 221 5.82 -11.42 -9.51
N ALA A 222 5.68 -10.18 -9.99
CA ALA A 222 6.58 -9.08 -9.65
C ALA A 222 6.40 -8.52 -8.24
N THR A 223 5.70 -9.23 -7.36
CA THR A 223 5.50 -8.85 -5.97
C THR A 223 6.84 -8.75 -5.23
N LEU A 224 7.01 -7.72 -4.43
CA LEU A 224 8.22 -7.46 -3.64
C LEU A 224 8.51 -8.54 -2.59
N SER A 225 7.55 -9.44 -2.33
CA SER A 225 7.62 -10.52 -1.34
C SER A 225 8.34 -11.81 -1.78
N LYS A 226 8.96 -11.85 -2.95
CA LYS A 226 9.36 -13.05 -3.72
C LYS A 226 10.53 -13.88 -3.30
N THR A 227 11.14 -13.64 -2.26
CA THR A 227 12.12 -14.56 -1.62
C THR A 227 12.28 -14.13 -0.19
N ARG A 228 12.82 -14.96 0.67
CA ARG A 228 13.11 -14.70 2.09
C ARG A 228 13.72 -13.34 2.44
N SER A 229 13.71 -12.40 1.54
CA SER A 229 13.81 -10.95 1.60
C SER A 229 13.93 -10.35 0.18
N PRO A 230 12.84 -9.97 -0.49
CA PRO A 230 12.85 -9.42 -1.84
C PRO A 230 13.54 -8.05 -1.94
N TYR A 231 13.56 -7.31 -0.87
CA TYR A 231 14.37 -6.09 -0.77
C TYR A 231 15.87 -6.33 -1.02
N PHE A 232 16.34 -7.55 -0.90
CA PHE A 232 17.77 -7.88 -1.00
C PHE A 232 18.25 -8.18 -2.41
N ASN A 233 17.36 -8.48 -3.38
CA ASN A 233 17.81 -9.02 -4.66
C ASN A 233 17.69 -8.09 -5.89
N ARG A 234 17.12 -6.87 -5.79
CA ARG A 234 16.95 -5.99 -6.96
C ARG A 234 17.56 -4.61 -6.74
N SER A 235 18.76 -4.37 -7.26
CA SER A 235 19.46 -3.08 -7.22
C SER A 235 18.59 -1.89 -7.67
N PRO A 236 17.80 -1.96 -8.78
CA PRO A 236 16.97 -0.84 -9.22
C PRO A 236 15.91 -0.40 -8.18
N MET A 237 15.28 -1.35 -7.49
CA MET A 237 14.28 -1.03 -6.45
C MET A 237 14.90 -0.34 -5.24
N ARG A 238 16.17 -0.62 -4.95
CA ARG A 238 16.91 0.02 -3.86
C ARG A 238 17.26 1.47 -4.18
N SER A 239 17.77 1.71 -5.39
CA SER A 239 18.02 3.07 -5.86
C SER A 239 16.73 3.90 -5.89
N LEU A 240 15.60 3.30 -6.29
CA LEU A 240 14.30 3.94 -6.25
C LEU A 240 13.87 4.27 -4.81
N LEU A 241 14.10 3.38 -3.84
CA LEU A 241 13.85 3.66 -2.42
C LEU A 241 14.67 4.86 -1.93
N ALA A 242 15.96 4.91 -2.24
CA ALA A 242 16.81 6.04 -1.86
C ALA A 242 16.35 7.36 -2.49
N ALA A 243 15.93 7.32 -3.76
CA ALA A 243 15.39 8.48 -4.47
C ALA A 243 14.08 8.99 -3.83
N HIS A 244 13.16 8.08 -3.47
CA HIS A 244 11.91 8.44 -2.79
C HIS A 244 12.18 9.02 -1.40
N LEU A 245 13.06 8.44 -0.61
CA LEU A 245 13.45 9.00 0.69
C LEU A 245 14.05 10.40 0.55
N ALA A 246 14.89 10.61 -0.45
CA ALA A 246 15.48 11.94 -0.73
C ALA A 246 14.41 12.96 -1.19
N GLN A 247 13.42 12.53 -1.96
CA GLN A 247 12.31 13.38 -2.39
C GLN A 247 11.42 13.77 -1.21
N LEU A 248 11.03 12.82 -0.37
CA LEU A 248 10.22 13.04 0.84
C LEU A 248 10.96 13.96 1.83
N LEU A 249 12.28 13.80 1.97
CA LEU A 249 13.09 14.68 2.80
C LEU A 249 13.10 16.14 2.30
N ARG A 250 13.15 16.36 0.98
CA ARG A 250 13.07 17.73 0.43
C ARG A 250 11.75 18.43 0.79
N ARG A 251 10.67 17.66 0.88
CA ARG A 251 9.35 18.15 1.28
C ARG A 251 9.24 18.32 2.80
N ASN A 252 9.86 17.43 3.56
CA ASN A 252 9.68 17.29 5.00
C ASN A 252 11.02 17.30 5.74
N ARG A 253 11.69 18.45 5.78
CA ARG A 253 13.04 18.59 6.38
C ARG A 253 13.13 18.19 7.85
N LEU A 254 12.02 18.29 8.60
CA LEU A 254 11.94 17.88 10.01
C LEU A 254 12.11 16.36 10.18
N GLN A 255 11.90 15.57 9.13
CA GLN A 255 12.05 14.11 9.15
C GLN A 255 13.48 13.62 8.87
N ARG A 256 14.48 14.50 8.96
CA ARG A 256 15.89 14.21 8.66
C ARG A 256 16.43 12.99 9.41
N ASP A 257 16.14 12.89 10.70
CA ASP A 257 16.61 11.80 11.56
C ASP A 257 16.02 10.44 11.16
N ALA A 258 14.74 10.42 10.79
CA ALA A 258 14.06 9.21 10.31
C ALA A 258 14.69 8.70 9.00
N VAL A 259 14.92 9.61 8.04
CA VAL A 259 15.56 9.29 6.77
C VAL A 259 17.03 8.85 6.99
N PHE A 260 17.76 9.48 7.89
CA PHE A 260 19.12 9.07 8.24
C PHE A 260 19.18 7.62 8.73
N LEU A 261 18.35 7.26 9.70
CA LEU A 261 18.32 5.90 10.24
C LEU A 261 18.00 4.86 9.17
N ASN A 262 16.98 5.14 8.33
CA ASN A 262 16.64 4.28 7.21
C ASN A 262 17.80 4.13 6.20
N ALA A 263 18.45 5.24 5.85
CA ALA A 263 19.57 5.24 4.91
C ALA A 263 20.77 4.44 5.46
N VAL A 264 21.13 4.60 6.74
CA VAL A 264 22.21 3.84 7.38
C VAL A 264 21.90 2.34 7.39
N PHE A 265 20.69 1.94 7.73
CA PHE A 265 20.29 0.54 7.72
C PHE A 265 20.40 -0.06 6.32
N ASN A 266 19.85 0.61 5.31
CA ASN A 266 19.90 0.13 3.93
C ASN A 266 21.33 0.13 3.39
N LEU A 267 22.17 1.11 3.74
CA LEU A 267 23.59 1.12 3.42
C LEU A 267 24.29 -0.13 3.96
N CYS A 268 24.11 -0.46 5.25
CA CYS A 268 24.70 -1.66 5.84
C CYS A 268 24.25 -2.95 5.15
N VAL A 269 22.96 -3.02 4.75
CA VAL A 269 22.44 -4.15 3.98
C VAL A 269 23.11 -4.24 2.61
N GLU A 270 23.22 -3.13 1.88
CA GLU A 270 23.81 -3.12 0.53
C GLU A 270 25.31 -3.44 0.57
N LEU A 271 26.05 -2.90 1.53
CA LEU A 271 27.48 -3.20 1.72
C LEU A 271 27.74 -4.68 2.02
N ARG A 272 26.86 -5.32 2.81
CA ARG A 272 26.96 -6.77 3.07
C ARG A 272 26.90 -7.61 1.79
N PHE A 273 26.23 -7.14 0.76
CA PHE A 273 26.05 -7.83 -0.52
C PHE A 273 26.86 -7.21 -1.66
N LEU A 274 27.75 -6.24 -1.37
CA LEU A 274 28.59 -5.52 -2.34
C LEU A 274 27.81 -4.94 -3.53
N ARG A 275 26.65 -4.33 -3.26
CA ARG A 275 25.77 -3.80 -4.30
C ARG A 275 26.02 -2.33 -4.62
N PRO A 276 25.95 -1.93 -5.91
CA PRO A 276 26.13 -0.52 -6.33
C PRO A 276 25.17 0.47 -5.67
N SER A 277 23.91 0.06 -5.38
CA SER A 277 22.91 0.88 -4.70
C SER A 277 23.33 1.34 -3.29
N GLY A 278 24.37 0.74 -2.72
CA GLY A 278 24.96 1.23 -1.48
C GLY A 278 25.46 2.68 -1.55
N PHE A 279 25.91 3.14 -2.72
CA PHE A 279 26.32 4.54 -2.90
C PHE A 279 25.18 5.53 -2.71
N ASP A 280 23.97 5.20 -3.19
CA ASP A 280 22.80 6.06 -3.04
C ASP A 280 22.45 6.25 -1.56
N PHE A 281 22.46 5.18 -0.78
CA PHE A 281 22.22 5.23 0.66
C PHE A 281 23.37 5.87 1.44
N PHE A 282 24.62 5.69 1.00
CA PHE A 282 25.78 6.38 1.59
C PHE A 282 25.63 7.89 1.48
N TRP A 283 25.36 8.41 0.27
CA TRP A 283 25.16 9.84 0.06
C TRP A 283 23.95 10.37 0.80
N LEU A 284 22.86 9.61 0.87
CA LEU A 284 21.67 10.00 1.63
C LEU A 284 21.98 10.06 3.13
N ALA A 285 22.68 9.07 3.68
CA ALA A 285 23.09 9.04 5.09
C ALA A 285 24.02 10.22 5.41
N LEU A 286 24.98 10.51 4.55
CA LEU A 286 25.90 11.63 4.75
C LEU A 286 25.16 12.98 4.77
N ARG A 287 24.21 13.20 3.84
CA ARG A 287 23.41 14.43 3.78
C ARG A 287 22.43 14.58 4.95
N THR A 288 22.04 13.49 5.55
CA THR A 288 21.06 13.46 6.65
C THR A 288 21.71 13.22 8.00
N PHE A 289 23.05 13.17 8.07
CA PHE A 289 23.80 12.88 9.30
C PHE A 289 23.33 13.75 10.48
N SER A 290 23.03 13.08 11.59
CA SER A 290 22.56 13.69 12.83
C SER A 290 23.14 12.93 14.02
N ILE A 291 23.79 13.65 14.95
CA ILE A 291 24.34 13.04 16.16
C ILE A 291 23.25 12.44 17.04
N PRO A 292 22.11 13.11 17.30
CA PRO A 292 21.00 12.51 18.04
C PRO A 292 20.47 11.22 17.42
N ALA A 293 20.31 11.19 16.09
CA ALA A 293 19.86 9.99 15.40
C ALA A 293 20.92 8.88 15.39
N ALA A 294 22.21 9.22 15.26
CA ALA A 294 23.30 8.25 15.32
C ALA A 294 23.32 7.46 16.64
N ARG A 295 22.97 8.09 17.75
CA ARG A 295 22.82 7.42 19.07
C ARG A 295 21.69 6.41 19.12
N GLN A 296 20.71 6.51 18.23
CA GLN A 296 19.54 5.60 18.15
C GLN A 296 19.81 4.39 17.24
N ILE A 297 20.94 4.33 16.53
CA ILE A 297 21.24 3.25 15.56
C ILE A 297 21.09 1.85 16.17
N PRO A 298 21.62 1.52 17.37
CA PRO A 298 21.50 0.17 17.91
C PRO A 298 20.03 -0.25 18.16
N ASP A 299 19.22 0.61 18.79
CA ASP A 299 17.79 0.37 19.05
C ASP A 299 17.02 0.28 17.73
N TYR A 300 17.27 1.19 16.82
CA TYR A 300 16.65 1.20 15.51
C TYR A 300 16.94 -0.11 14.73
N PHE A 301 18.19 -0.58 14.72
CA PHE A 301 18.54 -1.83 14.03
C PHE A 301 17.81 -3.02 14.64
N ALA A 302 17.71 -3.11 15.96
CA ALA A 302 16.98 -4.17 16.64
C ALA A 302 15.50 -4.18 16.21
N LYS A 303 14.86 -3.01 16.16
CA LYS A 303 13.46 -2.84 15.72
C LYS A 303 13.27 -3.15 14.23
N ALA A 304 14.14 -2.61 13.36
CA ALA A 304 14.06 -2.81 11.92
C ALA A 304 14.27 -4.29 11.52
N PHE A 305 15.16 -5.00 12.20
CA PHE A 305 15.33 -6.44 11.99
C PHE A 305 14.09 -7.22 12.44
N ARG A 306 13.49 -6.91 13.60
CA ARG A 306 12.25 -7.58 14.05
C ARG A 306 11.11 -7.43 13.03
N LEU A 307 10.95 -6.24 12.48
CA LEU A 307 9.89 -5.97 11.48
C LEU A 307 10.10 -6.75 10.18
N ARG A 308 11.34 -7.00 9.77
CA ARG A 308 11.67 -7.64 8.49
C ARG A 308 11.83 -9.16 8.55
N LEU A 309 12.05 -9.72 9.73
CA LEU A 309 12.25 -11.17 9.90
C LEU A 309 10.97 -11.93 10.24
N ARG A 310 9.89 -11.25 10.48
CA ARG A 310 8.57 -11.78 10.84
C ARG A 310 7.49 -11.21 9.92
#